data_0c22ce6bf36bfe6b6fb72c385be15bea
#
_entry.id   0c22ce6bf36bfe6b6fb72c385be15bea
#
_cell.length_a   1.000
_cell.length_b   1.000
_cell.length_c   1.000
_cell.angle_alpha   90.00
_cell.angle_beta   90.00
_cell.angle_gamma   90.00
#
_symmetry.space_group_name_H-M   'P 1'
#
loop_
_entity.id
_entity.type
_entity.pdbx_description
1 polymer ?
#
loop_
_entity_poly.entity_id
_entity_poly.type
_entity_poly.pdbx_seq_one_letter_code
_entity_poly.pdbx_strand_id
1 'polypeptide(L)'
;MNFPKDFIWGTATSAYQIEGAYNRDGKGVSIWDTFCHTPGKINDNETGDIACDHYDKYEDDIKLMAELGISAYRFSISWTRIFPEGDDEIPNAKGLQFYDNLVNCCLKNGITPHITLFHWDLPQTLEDDGGWLSERTINAFVKYAELICEHFSDRVEYFSTINEPQIITRMGYSTEIGRAHV
;
A
#
# COMPACT_ATOMS: atom_id res chain seq x y z
N MET A 1 33.92 -5.80 -8.95
CA MET A 1 32.90 -6.87 -8.95
C MET A 1 31.86 -6.49 -10.00
N ASN A 2 31.50 -7.44 -10.87
CA ASN A 2 30.43 -7.19 -11.84
C ASN A 2 29.21 -8.01 -11.38
N PHE A 3 28.04 -7.42 -11.39
CA PHE A 3 26.80 -8.16 -11.17
C PHE A 3 26.50 -9.07 -12.37
N PRO A 4 25.77 -10.19 -12.18
CA PRO A 4 25.26 -10.99 -13.29
C PRO A 4 24.49 -10.13 -14.30
N LYS A 5 24.42 -10.55 -15.57
CA LYS A 5 23.71 -9.78 -16.61
C LYS A 5 22.19 -9.73 -16.39
N ASP A 6 21.66 -10.73 -15.70
CA ASP A 6 20.27 -10.92 -15.32
C ASP A 6 19.95 -10.41 -13.91
N PHE A 7 20.87 -9.64 -13.30
CA PHE A 7 20.63 -9.04 -11.98
C PHE A 7 19.52 -8.00 -12.07
N ILE A 8 18.49 -8.16 -11.22
CA ILE A 8 17.33 -7.27 -11.20
C ILE A 8 17.66 -6.04 -10.32
N TRP A 9 17.69 -4.87 -10.94
CA TRP A 9 17.78 -3.60 -10.23
C TRP A 9 16.38 -3.07 -9.95
N GLY A 10 16.01 -2.98 -8.66
CA GLY A 10 14.67 -2.60 -8.26
C GLY A 10 14.65 -1.47 -7.23
N THR A 11 13.50 -0.85 -7.10
CA THR A 11 13.18 0.09 -6.03
C THR A 11 11.90 -0.33 -5.35
N ALA A 12 11.66 0.17 -4.12
CA ALA A 12 10.50 -0.20 -3.33
C ALA A 12 9.91 1.02 -2.63
N THR A 13 8.58 1.05 -2.54
CA THR A 13 7.80 2.07 -1.84
C THR A 13 6.63 1.44 -1.09
N SER A 14 5.93 2.23 -0.28
CA SER A 14 4.62 1.86 0.27
C SER A 14 3.57 2.94 0.00
N ALA A 15 2.32 2.52 -0.09
CA ALA A 15 1.20 3.40 -0.44
C ALA A 15 1.13 4.64 0.46
N TYR A 16 1.09 4.46 1.77
CA TYR A 16 1.00 5.57 2.71
C TYR A 16 2.16 6.56 2.62
N GLN A 17 3.38 6.05 2.34
CA GLN A 17 4.58 6.89 2.31
C GLN A 17 4.67 7.79 1.09
N ILE A 18 4.02 7.45 -0.03
CA ILE A 18 4.24 8.18 -1.29
C ILE A 18 2.98 8.65 -2.00
N GLU A 19 1.83 7.96 -1.83
CA GLU A 19 0.68 8.22 -2.68
C GLU A 19 0.05 9.59 -2.46
N GLY A 20 -0.12 10.01 -1.20
CA GLY A 20 -0.97 11.14 -0.89
C GLY A 20 -2.44 10.85 -1.21
N ALA A 21 -3.19 11.88 -1.59
CA ALA A 21 -4.60 11.76 -1.98
C ALA A 21 -5.44 10.98 -0.94
N TYR A 22 -5.19 11.22 0.36
CA TYR A 22 -5.64 10.40 1.49
C TYR A 22 -7.17 10.29 1.61
N ASN A 23 -7.92 11.27 1.10
CA ASN A 23 -9.39 11.34 1.16
C ASN A 23 -10.05 11.41 -0.22
N ARG A 24 -9.31 11.03 -1.29
CA ARG A 24 -9.81 11.14 -2.68
C ARG A 24 -10.35 9.81 -3.18
N ASP A 25 -11.28 9.90 -4.13
CA ASP A 25 -11.81 8.80 -4.93
C ASP A 25 -12.37 7.64 -4.10
N GLY A 26 -12.91 7.96 -2.91
CA GLY A 26 -13.54 7.00 -2.03
C GLY A 26 -12.57 6.17 -1.19
N LYS A 27 -11.29 6.59 -1.05
CA LYS A 27 -10.37 5.96 -0.11
C LYS A 27 -10.90 6.10 1.33
N GLY A 28 -10.93 4.99 2.06
CA GLY A 28 -11.20 4.96 3.49
C GLY A 28 -10.02 5.39 4.35
N VAL A 29 -10.27 5.54 5.65
CA VAL A 29 -9.26 5.94 6.62
C VAL A 29 -8.44 4.74 7.06
N SER A 30 -7.11 4.84 7.03
CA SER A 30 -6.21 3.86 7.61
C SER A 30 -5.76 4.25 9.03
N ILE A 31 -5.19 3.27 9.75
CA ILE A 31 -4.61 3.54 11.08
C ILE A 31 -3.51 4.61 11.03
N TRP A 32 -2.77 4.71 9.93
CA TRP A 32 -1.74 5.74 9.75
C TRP A 32 -2.34 7.12 9.50
N ASP A 33 -3.47 7.23 8.77
CA ASP A 33 -4.20 8.50 8.64
C ASP A 33 -4.63 8.98 10.03
N THR A 34 -5.25 8.12 10.83
CA THR A 34 -5.68 8.44 12.20
C THR A 34 -4.49 8.81 13.10
N PHE A 35 -3.42 8.00 13.06
CA PHE A 35 -2.24 8.23 13.91
C PHE A 35 -1.57 9.57 13.62
N CYS A 36 -1.35 9.89 12.35
CA CYS A 36 -0.69 11.12 11.95
C CYS A 36 -1.55 12.36 12.16
N HIS A 37 -2.89 12.24 12.08
CA HIS A 37 -3.81 13.34 12.41
C HIS A 37 -4.04 13.51 13.90
N THR A 38 -3.59 12.57 14.76
CA THR A 38 -3.70 12.71 16.21
C THR A 38 -2.61 13.66 16.74
N PRO A 39 -2.97 14.79 17.36
CA PRO A 39 -2.00 15.77 17.85
C PRO A 39 -0.95 15.17 18.77
N GLY A 40 0.32 15.49 18.53
CA GLY A 40 1.45 15.04 19.35
C GLY A 40 1.94 13.61 19.12
N LYS A 41 1.35 12.87 18.20
CA LYS A 41 1.82 11.51 17.82
C LYS A 41 2.99 11.55 16.86
N ILE A 42 3.04 12.55 15.98
CA ILE A 42 4.11 12.76 15.02
C ILE A 42 4.78 14.11 15.29
N ASN A 43 6.11 14.17 15.17
CA ASN A 43 6.84 15.44 15.27
C ASN A 43 6.33 16.41 14.22
N ASP A 44 6.16 17.67 14.63
CA ASP A 44 5.65 18.76 13.78
C ASP A 44 4.26 18.53 13.16
N ASN A 45 3.53 17.48 13.62
CA ASN A 45 2.25 17.04 13.11
C ASN A 45 2.26 16.79 11.58
N GLU A 46 3.37 16.27 11.05
CA GLU A 46 3.45 15.88 9.64
C GLU A 46 2.51 14.72 9.33
N THR A 47 1.94 14.72 8.11
CA THR A 47 0.99 13.72 7.64
C THR A 47 1.39 13.15 6.29
N GLY A 48 0.80 12.01 5.93
CA GLY A 48 0.92 11.41 4.59
C GLY A 48 -0.08 11.96 3.56
N ASP A 49 -0.80 13.04 3.86
CA ASP A 49 -1.94 13.53 3.07
C ASP A 49 -1.59 13.88 1.62
N ILE A 50 -0.38 14.41 1.42
CA ILE A 50 0.18 14.76 0.12
C ILE A 50 1.35 13.83 -0.21
N ALA A 51 2.24 13.57 0.77
CA ALA A 51 3.44 12.76 0.62
C ALA A 51 4.27 13.16 -0.62
N CYS A 52 4.58 12.21 -1.51
CA CYS A 52 5.23 12.47 -2.79
C CYS A 52 4.23 12.76 -3.92
N ASP A 53 2.93 12.74 -3.62
CA ASP A 53 1.85 12.96 -4.59
C ASP A 53 1.87 11.94 -5.74
N HIS A 54 2.32 10.71 -5.42
CA HIS A 54 2.45 9.63 -6.42
C HIS A 54 1.11 9.25 -7.06
N TYR A 55 0.01 9.42 -6.34
CA TYR A 55 -1.33 9.18 -6.89
C TYR A 55 -1.59 9.98 -8.17
N ASP A 56 -1.11 11.20 -8.24
CA ASP A 56 -1.23 12.07 -9.41
C ASP A 56 0.00 12.05 -10.33
N LYS A 57 1.18 11.64 -9.81
CA LYS A 57 2.47 11.72 -10.52
C LYS A 57 3.07 10.38 -10.91
N TYR A 58 2.35 9.26 -10.72
CA TYR A 58 2.90 7.92 -10.97
C TYR A 58 3.49 7.74 -12.39
N GLU A 59 2.94 8.39 -13.39
CA GLU A 59 3.45 8.30 -14.76
C GLU A 59 4.86 8.90 -14.90
N ASP A 60 5.08 10.05 -14.29
CA ASP A 60 6.39 10.72 -14.27
C ASP A 60 7.40 9.94 -13.42
N ASP A 61 6.96 9.44 -12.26
CA ASP A 61 7.80 8.66 -11.36
C ASP A 61 8.25 7.34 -12.02
N ILE A 62 7.35 6.62 -12.69
CA ILE A 62 7.67 5.38 -13.40
C ILE A 62 8.60 5.66 -14.58
N LYS A 63 8.38 6.74 -15.32
CA LYS A 63 9.27 7.16 -16.39
C LYS A 63 10.67 7.47 -15.87
N LEU A 64 10.78 8.19 -14.75
CA LEU A 64 12.07 8.47 -14.11
C LEU A 64 12.79 7.18 -13.68
N MET A 65 12.05 6.20 -13.10
CA MET A 65 12.62 4.88 -12.77
C MET A 65 13.21 4.19 -14.00
N ALA A 66 12.48 4.20 -15.13
CA ALA A 66 12.96 3.61 -16.38
C ALA A 66 14.22 4.33 -16.93
N GLU A 67 14.26 5.67 -16.87
CA GLU A 67 15.44 6.47 -17.27
C GLU A 67 16.66 6.16 -16.40
N LEU A 68 16.47 5.84 -15.11
CA LEU A 68 17.52 5.40 -14.18
C LEU A 68 17.96 3.96 -14.35
N GLY A 69 17.34 3.21 -15.27
CA GLY A 69 17.66 1.80 -15.51
C GLY A 69 17.10 0.83 -14.47
N ILE A 70 16.07 1.24 -13.72
CA ILE A 70 15.34 0.37 -12.78
C ILE A 70 14.50 -0.61 -13.61
N SER A 71 14.61 -1.90 -13.31
CA SER A 71 13.93 -2.98 -14.04
C SER A 71 12.79 -3.64 -13.23
N ALA A 72 12.69 -3.35 -11.94
CA ALA A 72 11.60 -3.83 -11.08
C ALA A 72 11.16 -2.77 -10.08
N TYR A 73 9.87 -2.70 -9.82
CA TYR A 73 9.29 -1.79 -8.83
C TYR A 73 8.35 -2.52 -7.90
N ARG A 74 8.70 -2.54 -6.60
CA ARG A 74 7.84 -3.05 -5.55
C ARG A 74 7.06 -1.90 -4.93
N PHE A 75 5.74 -1.98 -4.97
CA PHE A 75 4.84 -1.02 -4.31
C PHE A 75 3.76 -1.76 -3.54
N SER A 76 3.16 -1.13 -2.55
CA SER A 76 2.01 -1.71 -1.87
C SER A 76 0.71 -1.15 -2.43
N ILE A 77 -0.35 -1.95 -2.35
CA ILE A 77 -1.72 -1.49 -2.58
C ILE A 77 -2.29 -1.03 -1.25
N SER A 78 -2.85 0.19 -1.22
CA SER A 78 -3.58 0.67 -0.05
C SER A 78 -4.90 -0.10 0.07
N TRP A 79 -5.02 -0.90 1.13
CA TRP A 79 -6.22 -1.68 1.41
C TRP A 79 -7.46 -0.79 1.44
N THR A 80 -7.36 0.38 2.07
CA THR A 80 -8.47 1.34 2.20
C THR A 80 -8.88 2.01 0.89
N ARG A 81 -8.04 1.96 -0.18
CA ARG A 81 -8.47 2.36 -1.52
C ARG A 81 -9.33 1.31 -2.19
N ILE A 82 -9.12 0.05 -1.85
CA ILE A 82 -9.84 -1.08 -2.44
C ILE A 82 -11.12 -1.38 -1.67
N PHE A 83 -11.00 -1.50 -0.36
CA PHE A 83 -12.10 -1.69 0.58
C PHE A 83 -12.04 -0.59 1.64
N PRO A 84 -12.78 0.52 1.47
CA PRO A 84 -12.75 1.67 2.38
C PRO A 84 -13.04 1.34 3.84
N GLU A 85 -13.95 0.39 4.10
CA GLU A 85 -14.30 -0.11 5.43
C GLU A 85 -13.55 -1.41 5.79
N GLY A 86 -12.70 -1.91 4.88
CA GLY A 86 -11.84 -3.07 5.05
C GLY A 86 -12.45 -4.40 4.60
N ASP A 87 -13.74 -4.60 4.72
CA ASP A 87 -14.47 -5.82 4.36
C ASP A 87 -15.71 -5.59 3.49
N ASP A 88 -15.77 -4.46 2.79
CA ASP A 88 -16.86 -4.05 1.91
C ASP A 88 -17.29 -5.19 0.96
N GLU A 89 -18.57 -5.28 0.64
CA GLU A 89 -19.09 -6.28 -0.30
C GLU A 89 -18.57 -6.04 -1.73
N ILE A 90 -18.46 -4.77 -2.11
CA ILE A 90 -18.06 -4.33 -3.45
C ILE A 90 -16.79 -3.50 -3.33
N PRO A 91 -15.73 -3.84 -4.09
CA PRO A 91 -14.51 -3.05 -4.09
C PRO A 91 -14.73 -1.67 -4.72
N ASN A 92 -13.97 -0.70 -4.24
CA ASN A 92 -13.96 0.64 -4.83
C ASN A 92 -13.34 0.62 -6.23
N ALA A 93 -14.16 0.81 -7.24
CA ALA A 93 -13.74 0.76 -8.64
C ALA A 93 -12.67 1.80 -8.99
N LYS A 94 -12.68 2.98 -8.36
CA LYS A 94 -11.65 4.01 -8.60
C LYS A 94 -10.30 3.63 -8.00
N GLY A 95 -10.30 2.97 -6.86
CA GLY A 95 -9.08 2.41 -6.26
C GLY A 95 -8.45 1.33 -7.14
N LEU A 96 -9.26 0.38 -7.62
CA LEU A 96 -8.79 -0.63 -8.58
C LEU A 96 -8.26 0.01 -9.86
N GLN A 97 -8.97 0.98 -10.42
CA GLN A 97 -8.55 1.67 -11.65
C GLN A 97 -7.20 2.38 -11.50
N PHE A 98 -6.93 3.00 -10.34
CA PHE A 98 -5.64 3.61 -10.08
C PHE A 98 -4.50 2.58 -10.16
N TYR A 99 -4.65 1.44 -9.50
CA TYR A 99 -3.61 0.39 -9.54
C TYR A 99 -3.53 -0.33 -10.89
N ASP A 100 -4.63 -0.46 -11.62
CA ASP A 100 -4.61 -0.89 -13.03
C ASP A 100 -3.73 0.02 -13.88
N ASN A 101 -3.92 1.32 -13.74
CA ASN A 101 -3.13 2.31 -14.47
C ASN A 101 -1.65 2.25 -14.07
N LEU A 102 -1.35 2.13 -12.78
CA LEU A 102 0.02 2.04 -12.27
C LEU A 102 0.73 0.77 -12.79
N VAL A 103 0.10 -0.39 -12.68
CA VAL A 103 0.66 -1.67 -13.20
C VAL A 103 0.90 -1.57 -14.70
N ASN A 104 -0.08 -1.09 -15.46
CA ASN A 104 0.05 -0.94 -16.91
C ASN A 104 1.14 0.08 -17.29
N CYS A 105 1.31 1.14 -16.49
CA CYS A 105 2.39 2.11 -16.68
C CYS A 105 3.77 1.46 -16.45
N CYS A 106 3.93 0.65 -15.39
CA CYS A 106 5.16 -0.10 -15.15
C CYS A 106 5.51 -0.98 -16.35
N LEU A 107 4.57 -1.82 -16.78
CA LEU A 107 4.77 -2.75 -17.90
C LEU A 107 5.11 -2.04 -19.21
N LYS A 108 4.42 -0.93 -19.51
CA LYS A 108 4.68 -0.11 -20.69
C LYS A 108 6.10 0.47 -20.71
N ASN A 109 6.67 0.74 -19.55
CA ASN A 109 8.02 1.27 -19.39
C ASN A 109 9.09 0.18 -19.15
N GLY A 110 8.74 -1.11 -19.30
CA GLY A 110 9.68 -2.23 -19.15
C GLY A 110 10.08 -2.50 -17.69
N ILE A 111 9.27 -2.06 -16.73
CA ILE A 111 9.47 -2.26 -15.30
C ILE A 111 8.57 -3.39 -14.83
N THR A 112 9.13 -4.42 -14.21
CA THR A 112 8.39 -5.53 -13.64
C THR A 112 7.71 -5.08 -12.34
N PRO A 113 6.37 -5.11 -12.25
CA PRO A 113 5.67 -4.77 -11.01
C PRO A 113 5.75 -5.90 -9.99
N HIS A 114 5.93 -5.54 -8.72
CA HIS A 114 5.88 -6.45 -7.58
C HIS A 114 4.92 -5.85 -6.55
N ILE A 115 3.78 -6.49 -6.33
CA ILE A 115 2.73 -6.00 -5.43
C ILE A 115 2.98 -6.49 -4.01
N THR A 116 2.95 -5.57 -3.04
CA THR A 116 2.83 -5.88 -1.61
C THR A 116 1.38 -5.68 -1.19
N LEU A 117 0.73 -6.72 -0.68
CA LEU A 117 -0.68 -6.65 -0.32
C LEU A 117 -0.92 -5.78 0.92
N PHE A 118 -0.07 -5.89 1.94
CA PHE A 118 -0.22 -5.10 3.16
C PHE A 118 1.10 -4.47 3.60
N HIS A 119 1.11 -3.14 3.72
CA HIS A 119 2.26 -2.38 4.21
C HIS A 119 1.85 -1.39 5.30
N TRP A 120 1.20 -1.94 6.35
CA TRP A 120 0.88 -1.33 7.65
C TRP A 120 -0.34 -0.40 7.67
N ASP A 121 -0.98 -0.15 6.55
CA ASP A 121 -2.14 0.75 6.40
C ASP A 121 -3.47 0.00 6.58
N LEU A 122 -3.63 -0.64 7.77
CA LEU A 122 -4.87 -1.33 8.13
C LEU A 122 -6.05 -0.34 8.09
N PRO A 123 -7.22 -0.73 7.53
CA PRO A 123 -8.45 0.06 7.67
C PRO A 123 -8.78 0.36 9.14
N GLN A 124 -9.08 1.61 9.45
CA GLN A 124 -9.36 2.02 10.83
C GLN A 124 -10.55 1.26 11.42
N THR A 125 -11.58 0.99 10.65
CA THR A 125 -12.76 0.21 11.09
C THR A 125 -12.41 -1.20 11.55
N LEU A 126 -11.39 -1.84 10.93
CA LEU A 126 -10.90 -3.14 11.35
C LEU A 126 -10.02 -3.03 12.61
N GLU A 127 -9.26 -1.93 12.73
CA GLU A 127 -8.50 -1.66 13.95
C GLU A 127 -9.41 -1.42 15.15
N ASP A 128 -10.50 -0.67 14.98
CA ASP A 128 -11.50 -0.40 16.02
C ASP A 128 -12.19 -1.68 16.51
N ASP A 129 -12.24 -2.72 15.65
CA ASP A 129 -12.77 -4.05 15.99
C ASP A 129 -11.69 -5.03 16.50
N GLY A 130 -10.54 -4.53 16.94
CA GLY A 130 -9.45 -5.31 17.54
C GLY A 130 -8.26 -5.58 16.62
N GLY A 131 -8.24 -5.04 15.41
CA GLY A 131 -7.11 -5.13 14.48
C GLY A 131 -6.76 -6.58 14.14
N TRP A 132 -5.47 -6.90 14.06
CA TRP A 132 -5.00 -8.25 13.73
C TRP A 132 -5.30 -9.33 14.81
N LEU A 133 -5.88 -8.97 15.94
CA LEU A 133 -6.36 -9.91 16.95
C LEU A 133 -7.81 -10.36 16.69
N SER A 134 -8.53 -9.70 15.77
CA SER A 134 -9.89 -10.03 15.38
C SER A 134 -9.92 -11.02 14.21
N GLU A 135 -10.76 -12.06 14.30
CA GLU A 135 -11.04 -12.97 13.18
C GLU A 135 -11.64 -12.23 11.97
N ARG A 136 -12.38 -11.13 12.21
CA ARG A 136 -12.92 -10.29 11.14
C ARG A 136 -11.81 -9.74 10.26
N THR A 137 -10.75 -9.22 10.86
CA THR A 137 -9.59 -8.67 10.13
C THR A 137 -8.88 -9.76 9.31
N ILE A 138 -8.73 -10.97 9.87
CA ILE A 138 -8.11 -12.09 9.17
C ILE A 138 -8.93 -12.48 7.94
N ASN A 139 -10.25 -12.63 8.11
CA ASN A 139 -11.15 -12.97 7.01
C ASN A 139 -11.23 -11.85 5.94
N ALA A 140 -11.26 -10.59 6.38
CA ALA A 140 -11.23 -9.44 5.50
C ALA A 140 -9.92 -9.37 4.68
N PHE A 141 -8.78 -9.69 5.31
CA PHE A 141 -7.50 -9.76 4.60
C PHE A 141 -7.46 -10.86 3.55
N VAL A 142 -8.02 -12.04 3.84
CA VAL A 142 -8.12 -13.13 2.86
C VAL A 142 -8.93 -12.68 1.66
N LYS A 143 -10.12 -12.11 1.88
CA LYS A 143 -10.99 -11.59 0.83
C LYS A 143 -10.29 -10.53 -0.04
N TYR A 144 -9.60 -9.59 0.62
CA TYR A 144 -8.82 -8.56 -0.06
C TYR A 144 -7.69 -9.14 -0.89
N ALA A 145 -6.93 -10.07 -0.31
CA ALA A 145 -5.80 -10.73 -0.98
C ALA A 145 -6.25 -11.53 -2.20
N GLU A 146 -7.35 -12.29 -2.07
CA GLU A 146 -7.96 -13.03 -3.19
C GLU A 146 -8.34 -12.09 -4.33
N LEU A 147 -9.06 -11.01 -4.03
CA LEU A 147 -9.45 -10.02 -5.04
C LEU A 147 -8.23 -9.46 -5.78
N ILE A 148 -7.21 -9.02 -5.05
CA ILE A 148 -6.03 -8.39 -5.66
C ILE A 148 -5.23 -9.40 -6.49
N CYS A 149 -5.02 -10.61 -5.97
CA CYS A 149 -4.32 -11.65 -6.70
C CYS A 149 -5.07 -12.07 -7.96
N GLU A 150 -6.38 -12.28 -7.89
CA GLU A 150 -7.19 -12.62 -9.06
C GLU A 150 -7.17 -11.49 -10.09
N HIS A 151 -7.32 -10.23 -9.65
CA HIS A 151 -7.40 -9.08 -10.54
C HIS A 151 -6.11 -8.81 -11.31
N PHE A 152 -4.95 -9.06 -10.70
CA PHE A 152 -3.64 -8.73 -11.29
C PHE A 152 -2.81 -9.92 -11.77
N SER A 153 -3.21 -11.18 -11.49
CA SER A 153 -2.44 -12.38 -11.85
C SER A 153 -2.22 -12.58 -13.34
N ASP A 154 -2.99 -11.92 -14.19
CA ASP A 154 -2.82 -11.94 -15.64
C ASP A 154 -1.56 -11.20 -16.13
N ARG A 155 -0.98 -10.30 -15.29
CA ARG A 155 0.12 -9.38 -15.68
C ARG A 155 1.12 -9.05 -14.57
N VAL A 156 0.88 -9.50 -13.33
CA VAL A 156 1.81 -9.39 -12.21
C VAL A 156 2.23 -10.76 -11.74
N GLU A 157 3.53 -11.01 -11.73
CA GLU A 157 4.12 -12.30 -11.37
C GLU A 157 4.50 -12.38 -9.88
N TYR A 158 4.82 -11.23 -9.26
CA TYR A 158 5.38 -11.19 -7.91
C TYR A 158 4.44 -10.53 -6.92
N PHE A 159 4.10 -11.28 -5.86
CA PHE A 159 3.30 -10.79 -4.74
C PHE A 159 4.02 -11.04 -3.41
N SER A 160 4.00 -10.05 -2.53
CA SER A 160 4.37 -10.16 -1.12
C SER A 160 3.12 -9.98 -0.27
N THR A 161 2.90 -10.82 0.71
CA THR A 161 1.68 -10.76 1.53
C THR A 161 1.72 -9.59 2.52
N ILE A 162 2.68 -9.59 3.44
CA ILE A 162 2.78 -8.64 4.53
C ILE A 162 4.21 -8.11 4.61
N ASN A 163 4.38 -6.78 4.60
CA ASN A 163 5.68 -6.18 4.83
C ASN A 163 6.03 -6.23 6.32
N GLU A 164 7.20 -6.78 6.64
CA GLU A 164 7.80 -6.78 7.97
C GLU A 164 6.81 -7.12 9.11
N PRO A 165 6.22 -8.33 9.13
CA PRO A 165 5.22 -8.70 10.14
C PRO A 165 5.74 -8.59 11.58
N GLN A 166 7.05 -8.73 11.79
CA GLN A 166 7.69 -8.54 13.09
C GLN A 166 7.59 -7.08 13.59
N ILE A 167 7.56 -6.10 12.67
CA ILE A 167 7.38 -4.69 13.04
C ILE A 167 5.95 -4.43 13.48
N ILE A 168 4.98 -5.00 12.78
CA ILE A 168 3.56 -4.92 13.15
C ILE A 168 3.37 -5.42 14.59
N THR A 169 3.90 -6.61 14.90
CA THR A 169 3.75 -7.21 16.22
C THR A 169 4.50 -6.43 17.30
N ARG A 170 5.77 -6.05 17.04
CA ARG A 170 6.62 -5.41 18.02
C ARG A 170 6.31 -3.92 18.19
N MET A 171 6.20 -3.18 17.08
CA MET A 171 5.99 -1.72 17.14
C MET A 171 4.50 -1.40 17.26
N GLY A 172 3.66 -2.04 16.47
CA GLY A 172 2.22 -1.82 16.48
C GLY A 172 1.54 -2.29 17.77
N TYR A 173 1.82 -3.52 18.22
CA TYR A 173 1.11 -4.12 19.36
C TYR A 173 1.83 -4.04 20.70
N SER A 174 3.17 -3.79 20.74
CA SER A 174 3.89 -3.63 22.01
C SER A 174 4.16 -2.17 22.38
N THR A 175 4.34 -1.29 21.39
CA THR A 175 4.65 0.13 21.62
C THR A 175 3.61 1.08 21.00
N GLU A 176 2.58 0.54 20.36
CA GLU A 176 1.42 1.25 19.79
C GLU A 176 1.78 2.32 18.74
N ILE A 177 2.93 2.18 18.09
CA ILE A 177 3.33 3.05 16.99
C ILE A 177 2.46 2.73 15.76
N GLY A 178 1.83 3.75 15.19
CA GLY A 178 0.91 3.60 14.07
C GLY A 178 -0.50 3.11 14.48
N ARG A 179 -0.77 2.95 15.78
CA ARG A 179 -2.09 2.63 16.33
C ARG A 179 -2.54 3.76 17.23
N ALA A 180 -3.55 4.50 16.81
CA ALA A 180 -4.22 5.48 17.67
C ALA A 180 -5.41 4.78 18.33
N HIS A 181 -5.26 4.45 19.61
CA HIS A 181 -6.45 4.14 20.41
C HIS A 181 -7.20 5.44 20.68
N VAL A 182 -8.42 5.51 20.23
CA VAL A 182 -9.38 6.57 20.55
C VAL A 182 -10.06 6.23 21.86
#